data_4df37e1f9604b2b7906547167eb4b30f
#
_entry.id   4df37e1f9604b2b7906547167eb4b30f
#
_cell.length_a   1.000
_cell.length_b   1.000
_cell.length_c   1.000
_cell.angle_alpha   90.00
_cell.angle_beta   90.00
_cell.angle_gamma   90.00
#
_symmetry.space_group_name_H-M   'P 1'
#
loop_
_entity.id
_entity.type
_entity.pdbx_description
1 polymer ?
#
loop_
_entity_poly.entity_id
_entity_poly.type
_entity_poly.pdbx_seq_one_letter_code
_entity_poly.pdbx_strand_id
1 'polypeptide(L)'
;MTHADLTTDVLVVGAGSAGLPAAIGAARAGAKVMLIEEDPVVGGAPSDYYVCLFYGAPITGVLEELHGILKAKHSPVPGAQFFLPVSFQRAWGELLAAEPNLTVMTGAKARDVRVSDVGGKPTVTGIEVEVAPGQHFEVAGKVTIDCTGSGEVSVAAGCAAMYGRDAQSDFGEPNAPEKADDWVQAVTWMYFVQRMPDAKPLPKGFRPGVGVLTGITPRGHTGPWPSEEARRAPDPGLYLQWGCAVPCRDTRDPIALAESHQLAYEQMADHHAVLQEHGYQVYLAPRIGVREANRIVGEYVMREQDLRDSVFPADTIAIADYGLDIWTPRTQEKRDLGSHGDDGTVKAFGLETARYGIPYRALVPRDVDGLLVAGKCMSGTHIAQSSFRVQPIVASAGQAAGVAAALAAKLQTQPRRVDAAEIQRLLRAPDQHVQLSFNG
;
A
#
# COMPACT_ATOMS: atom_id res chain seq x y z
N MET A 1 29.48 18.85 -4.17
CA MET A 1 29.52 18.26 -5.54
C MET A 1 28.19 18.59 -6.17
N THR A 2 28.16 19.30 -7.30
CA THR A 2 26.95 19.47 -8.09
C THR A 2 26.67 18.13 -8.75
N HIS A 3 25.64 17.42 -8.30
CA HIS A 3 25.18 16.24 -9.02
C HIS A 3 24.68 16.68 -10.39
N ALA A 4 25.15 16.02 -11.43
CA ALA A 4 24.60 16.24 -12.77
C ALA A 4 23.13 15.82 -12.78
N ASP A 5 22.28 16.57 -13.48
CA ASP A 5 20.88 16.22 -13.67
C ASP A 5 20.78 14.81 -14.26
N LEU A 6 19.93 13.98 -13.67
CA LEU A 6 19.75 12.59 -14.08
C LEU A 6 18.54 12.51 -15.04
N THR A 7 18.64 11.61 -16.01
CA THR A 7 17.54 11.37 -16.96
C THR A 7 17.15 9.91 -17.01
N THR A 8 15.87 9.65 -17.09
CA THR A 8 15.32 8.29 -17.18
C THR A 8 14.08 8.25 -18.08
N ASP A 9 13.69 7.07 -18.55
CA ASP A 9 12.43 6.91 -19.27
C ASP A 9 11.25 6.94 -18.29
N VAL A 10 11.38 6.19 -17.19
CA VAL A 10 10.36 6.10 -16.14
C VAL A 10 10.97 6.40 -14.79
N LEU A 11 10.40 7.40 -14.11
CA LEU A 11 10.72 7.73 -12.74
C LEU A 11 9.62 7.21 -11.81
N VAL A 12 9.97 6.36 -10.87
CA VAL A 12 9.04 5.85 -9.84
C VAL A 12 9.39 6.48 -8.51
N VAL A 13 8.42 7.08 -7.84
CA VAL A 13 8.58 7.74 -6.55
C VAL A 13 7.85 6.95 -5.46
N GLY A 14 8.62 6.39 -4.52
CA GLY A 14 8.15 5.49 -3.46
C GLY A 14 8.37 4.01 -3.80
N ALA A 15 9.17 3.32 -2.96
CA ALA A 15 9.50 1.90 -3.11
C ALA A 15 8.66 1.00 -2.19
N GLY A 16 7.36 1.28 -2.10
CA GLY A 16 6.40 0.46 -1.38
C GLY A 16 5.76 -0.63 -2.23
N SER A 17 4.62 -1.16 -1.75
CA SER A 17 3.90 -2.29 -2.37
C SER A 17 3.47 -2.07 -3.82
N ALA A 18 3.29 -0.84 -4.27
CA ALA A 18 3.00 -0.52 -5.67
C ALA A 18 4.25 -0.14 -6.46
N GLY A 19 5.18 0.63 -5.86
CA GLY A 19 6.31 1.19 -6.57
C GLY A 19 7.36 0.15 -6.98
N LEU A 20 7.62 -0.84 -6.15
CA LEU A 20 8.52 -1.94 -6.48
C LEU A 20 8.05 -2.74 -7.70
N PRO A 21 6.79 -3.21 -7.75
CA PRO A 21 6.26 -3.85 -8.96
C PRO A 21 6.20 -2.90 -10.15
N ALA A 22 5.92 -1.60 -9.95
CA ALA A 22 5.92 -0.61 -11.03
C ALA A 22 7.31 -0.48 -11.67
N ALA A 23 8.35 -0.36 -10.85
CA ALA A 23 9.71 -0.23 -11.33
C ALA A 23 10.18 -1.47 -12.11
N ILE A 24 9.92 -2.68 -11.58
CA ILE A 24 10.25 -3.94 -12.25
C ILE A 24 9.45 -4.10 -13.53
N GLY A 25 8.13 -3.85 -13.50
CA GLY A 25 7.26 -3.93 -14.68
C GLY A 25 7.72 -3.00 -15.80
N ALA A 26 8.13 -1.78 -15.47
CA ALA A 26 8.67 -0.83 -16.44
C ALA A 26 10.03 -1.28 -17.01
N ALA A 27 10.93 -1.79 -16.17
CA ALA A 27 12.25 -2.27 -16.59
C ALA A 27 12.13 -3.47 -17.54
N ARG A 28 11.27 -4.43 -17.23
CA ARG A 28 10.96 -5.59 -18.09
C ARG A 28 10.25 -5.20 -19.39
N ALA A 29 9.50 -4.12 -19.40
CA ALA A 29 8.95 -3.54 -20.63
C ALA A 29 9.99 -2.75 -21.46
N GLY A 30 11.26 -2.72 -21.03
CA GLY A 30 12.41 -2.20 -21.75
C GLY A 30 12.74 -0.73 -21.48
N ALA A 31 12.13 -0.11 -20.48
CA ALA A 31 12.44 1.26 -20.09
C ALA A 31 13.71 1.32 -19.22
N LYS A 32 14.46 2.43 -19.31
CA LYS A 32 15.41 2.83 -18.28
C LYS A 32 14.63 3.41 -17.11
N VAL A 33 14.79 2.82 -15.93
CA VAL A 33 13.99 3.15 -14.75
C VAL A 33 14.86 3.68 -13.63
N MET A 34 14.37 4.73 -12.95
CA MET A 34 14.87 5.15 -11.66
C MET A 34 13.75 5.04 -10.64
N LEU A 35 14.02 4.34 -9.54
CA LEU A 35 13.14 4.23 -8.37
C LEU A 35 13.79 5.00 -7.23
N ILE A 36 13.06 5.99 -6.68
CA ILE A 36 13.51 6.76 -5.52
C ILE A 36 12.63 6.45 -4.30
N GLU A 37 13.26 6.35 -3.13
CA GLU A 37 12.60 6.05 -1.86
C GLU A 37 13.16 6.93 -0.74
N GLU A 38 12.30 7.58 0.04
CA GLU A 38 12.72 8.45 1.14
C GLU A 38 13.34 7.67 2.32
N ASP A 39 12.88 6.45 2.55
CA ASP A 39 13.41 5.60 3.60
C ASP A 39 14.76 4.95 3.21
N PRO A 40 15.58 4.57 4.19
CA PRO A 40 16.86 3.92 3.92
C PRO A 40 16.71 2.50 3.37
N VAL A 41 15.51 1.93 3.40
CA VAL A 41 15.19 0.58 2.94
C VAL A 41 13.92 0.59 2.08
N VAL A 42 13.83 -0.35 1.16
CA VAL A 42 12.62 -0.58 0.35
C VAL A 42 11.60 -1.45 1.07
N GLY A 43 10.34 -1.41 0.63
CA GLY A 43 9.29 -2.34 1.06
C GLY A 43 8.01 -1.67 1.54
N GLY A 44 8.05 -0.42 2.00
CA GLY A 44 6.88 0.32 2.49
C GLY A 44 6.15 -0.41 3.61
N ALA A 45 4.85 -0.66 3.49
CA ALA A 45 4.02 -1.17 4.58
C ALA A 45 4.57 -2.42 5.32
N PRO A 46 5.14 -3.44 4.68
CA PRO A 46 5.80 -4.54 5.39
C PRO A 46 7.04 -4.13 6.17
N SER A 47 7.83 -3.20 5.65
CA SER A 47 9.07 -2.76 6.31
C SER A 47 8.82 -1.76 7.43
N ASP A 48 7.90 -0.81 7.20
CA ASP A 48 7.70 0.35 8.05
C ASP A 48 6.60 0.15 9.09
N TYR A 49 5.54 -0.57 8.72
CA TYR A 49 4.34 -0.75 9.54
C TYR A 49 4.14 -2.20 10.00
N TYR A 50 5.01 -3.12 9.60
CA TYR A 50 4.92 -4.56 9.85
C TYR A 50 3.65 -5.22 9.31
N VAL A 51 3.09 -4.71 8.20
CA VAL A 51 2.01 -5.42 7.48
C VAL A 51 2.62 -6.60 6.71
N CYS A 52 3.12 -7.58 7.46
CA CYS A 52 3.97 -8.67 6.98
C CYS A 52 3.19 -9.90 6.53
N LEU A 53 2.07 -9.70 5.87
CA LEU A 53 1.26 -10.76 5.26
C LEU A 53 0.46 -10.19 4.09
N PHE A 54 0.04 -11.05 3.18
CA PHE A 54 -0.77 -10.65 2.03
C PHE A 54 -2.24 -10.95 2.29
N TYR A 55 -3.06 -9.90 2.29
CA TYR A 55 -4.52 -10.00 2.26
C TYR A 55 -5.05 -9.68 0.88
N GLY A 56 -6.13 -10.35 0.47
CA GLY A 56 -6.71 -10.19 -0.85
C GLY A 56 -6.02 -11.04 -1.92
N ALA A 57 -6.60 -11.04 -3.10
CA ALA A 57 -6.17 -11.83 -4.25
C ALA A 57 -6.41 -11.05 -5.56
N PRO A 58 -5.87 -11.49 -6.70
CA PRO A 58 -4.90 -12.56 -6.83
C PRO A 58 -3.48 -12.12 -6.44
N ILE A 59 -2.62 -13.05 -6.03
CA ILE A 59 -1.18 -12.85 -5.98
C ILE A 59 -0.64 -13.26 -7.34
N THR A 60 -0.17 -12.29 -8.13
CA THR A 60 0.23 -12.48 -9.51
C THR A 60 1.39 -11.55 -9.89
N GLY A 61 2.03 -11.78 -11.02
CA GLY A 61 3.10 -10.94 -11.53
C GLY A 61 4.33 -10.94 -10.63
N VAL A 62 4.95 -9.77 -10.49
CA VAL A 62 6.14 -9.57 -9.65
C VAL A 62 5.89 -9.97 -8.19
N LEU A 63 4.66 -9.78 -7.69
CA LEU A 63 4.33 -10.18 -6.33
C LEU A 63 4.27 -11.70 -6.15
N GLU A 64 3.89 -12.47 -7.18
CA GLU A 64 3.95 -13.93 -7.17
C GLU A 64 5.39 -14.43 -7.11
N GLU A 65 6.29 -13.83 -7.87
CA GLU A 65 7.72 -14.13 -7.82
C GLU A 65 8.30 -13.85 -6.42
N LEU A 66 8.01 -12.67 -5.88
CA LEU A 66 8.39 -12.30 -4.51
C LEU A 66 7.89 -13.33 -3.48
N HIS A 67 6.61 -13.71 -3.59
CA HIS A 67 6.00 -14.69 -2.69
C HIS A 67 6.67 -16.07 -2.80
N GLY A 68 7.05 -16.47 -4.02
CA GLY A 68 7.84 -17.68 -4.28
C GLY A 68 9.21 -17.64 -3.59
N ILE A 69 9.93 -16.53 -3.70
CA ILE A 69 11.23 -16.32 -3.05
C ILE A 69 11.08 -16.34 -1.51
N LEU A 70 10.07 -15.64 -0.98
CA LEU A 70 9.79 -15.64 0.46
C LEU A 70 9.55 -17.07 0.99
N LYS A 71 8.72 -17.84 0.32
CA LYS A 71 8.44 -19.23 0.72
C LYS A 71 9.65 -20.14 0.62
N ALA A 72 10.41 -20.03 -0.45
CA ALA A 72 11.52 -20.95 -0.72
C ALA A 72 12.77 -20.65 0.11
N LYS A 73 13.07 -19.38 0.36
CA LYS A 73 14.37 -18.96 0.91
C LYS A 73 14.29 -18.21 2.24
N HIS A 74 13.16 -17.54 2.49
CA HIS A 74 13.06 -16.55 3.56
C HIS A 74 11.89 -16.78 4.50
N SER A 75 11.26 -17.97 4.50
CA SER A 75 10.23 -18.32 5.47
C SER A 75 10.90 -18.53 6.83
N PRO A 76 10.80 -17.60 7.78
CA PRO A 76 11.61 -17.65 9.00
C PRO A 76 11.08 -18.65 10.01
N VAL A 77 9.81 -19.04 9.88
CA VAL A 77 9.13 -19.84 10.88
C VAL A 77 8.22 -20.85 10.16
N PRO A 78 8.51 -22.16 10.28
CA PRO A 78 7.65 -23.18 9.71
C PRO A 78 6.20 -23.03 10.19
N GLY A 79 5.25 -22.95 9.28
CA GLY A 79 3.83 -22.81 9.56
C GLY A 79 3.35 -21.40 9.92
N ALA A 80 4.22 -20.39 9.95
CA ALA A 80 3.79 -19.01 10.06
C ALA A 80 3.18 -18.53 8.73
N GLN A 81 2.09 -17.78 8.82
CA GLN A 81 1.45 -17.16 7.64
C GLN A 81 1.95 -15.74 7.38
N PHE A 82 2.95 -15.30 8.12
CA PHE A 82 3.60 -14.00 7.94
C PHE A 82 5.08 -14.18 7.58
N PHE A 83 5.67 -13.15 7.03
CA PHE A 83 7.11 -13.04 6.79
C PHE A 83 7.71 -11.96 7.69
N LEU A 84 9.03 -11.98 7.87
CA LEU A 84 9.73 -10.90 8.58
C LEU A 84 10.03 -9.74 7.63
N PRO A 85 10.05 -8.48 8.12
CA PRO A 85 10.45 -7.32 7.31
C PRO A 85 11.80 -7.51 6.61
N VAL A 86 12.79 -8.03 7.32
CA VAL A 86 14.12 -8.32 6.75
C VAL A 86 14.08 -9.37 5.64
N SER A 87 13.23 -10.38 5.77
CA SER A 87 13.04 -11.40 4.72
C SER A 87 12.41 -10.79 3.47
N PHE A 88 11.45 -9.90 3.66
CA PHE A 88 10.80 -9.15 2.59
C PHE A 88 11.79 -8.26 1.83
N GLN A 89 12.60 -7.48 2.57
CA GLN A 89 13.64 -6.63 1.98
C GLN A 89 14.68 -7.42 1.19
N ARG A 90 15.10 -8.59 1.71
CA ARG A 90 16.04 -9.47 1.00
C ARG A 90 15.45 -10.05 -0.27
N ALA A 91 14.19 -10.49 -0.22
CA ALA A 91 13.51 -11.01 -1.41
C ALA A 91 13.35 -9.92 -2.50
N TRP A 92 13.02 -8.69 -2.12
CA TRP A 92 13.03 -7.56 -3.06
C TRP A 92 14.43 -7.28 -3.60
N GLY A 93 15.45 -7.33 -2.75
CA GLY A 93 16.84 -7.15 -3.19
C GLY A 93 17.25 -8.15 -4.29
N GLU A 94 16.81 -9.42 -4.20
CA GLU A 94 17.05 -10.40 -5.24
C GLU A 94 16.35 -10.03 -6.57
N LEU A 95 15.09 -9.61 -6.52
CA LEU A 95 14.35 -9.21 -7.72
C LEU A 95 14.92 -7.94 -8.35
N LEU A 96 15.22 -6.93 -7.54
CA LEU A 96 15.76 -5.65 -8.03
C LEU A 96 17.15 -5.84 -8.68
N ALA A 97 18.00 -6.69 -8.10
CA ALA A 97 19.32 -6.98 -8.64
C ALA A 97 19.28 -7.74 -9.98
N ALA A 98 18.16 -8.38 -10.30
CA ALA A 98 17.97 -9.07 -11.57
C ALA A 98 17.59 -8.13 -12.74
N GLU A 99 17.27 -6.88 -12.46
CA GLU A 99 16.76 -5.91 -13.47
C GLU A 99 17.87 -4.91 -13.88
N PRO A 100 18.59 -5.14 -14.99
CA PRO A 100 19.76 -4.33 -15.36
C PRO A 100 19.40 -2.89 -15.76
N ASN A 101 18.15 -2.64 -16.14
CA ASN A 101 17.66 -1.30 -16.53
C ASN A 101 17.10 -0.49 -15.37
N LEU A 102 17.17 -1.02 -14.14
CA LEU A 102 16.61 -0.39 -12.95
C LEU A 102 17.72 0.12 -12.03
N THR A 103 17.65 1.40 -11.70
CA THR A 103 18.45 2.04 -10.65
C THR A 103 17.56 2.33 -9.45
N VAL A 104 17.96 1.91 -8.26
CA VAL A 104 17.24 2.19 -7.00
C VAL A 104 18.07 3.13 -6.15
N MET A 105 17.44 4.18 -5.64
CA MET A 105 18.05 5.18 -4.75
C MET A 105 17.18 5.28 -3.49
N THR A 106 17.70 4.82 -2.36
CA THR A 106 17.09 4.93 -1.03
C THR A 106 17.65 6.13 -0.28
N GLY A 107 16.94 6.62 0.76
CA GLY A 107 17.29 7.85 1.46
C GLY A 107 17.18 9.09 0.56
N ALA A 108 16.34 9.02 -0.46
CA ALA A 108 16.18 10.05 -1.48
C ALA A 108 14.71 10.53 -1.48
N LYS A 109 14.49 11.75 -1.01
CA LYS A 109 13.16 12.33 -0.82
C LYS A 109 12.80 13.27 -1.96
N ALA A 110 11.65 13.05 -2.59
CA ALA A 110 11.05 14.01 -3.50
C ALA A 110 10.67 15.29 -2.73
N ARG A 111 11.17 16.45 -3.21
CA ARG A 111 10.96 17.76 -2.56
C ARG A 111 10.10 18.69 -3.36
N ASP A 112 10.30 18.71 -4.67
CA ASP A 112 9.55 19.56 -5.58
C ASP A 112 9.27 18.84 -6.90
N VAL A 113 8.22 19.24 -7.58
CA VAL A 113 7.76 18.63 -8.83
C VAL A 113 7.87 19.66 -9.94
N ARG A 114 8.61 19.34 -10.98
CA ARG A 114 8.70 20.19 -12.16
C ARG A 114 7.51 19.96 -13.07
N VAL A 115 6.71 20.97 -13.20
CA VAL A 115 5.55 21.00 -14.10
C VAL A 115 5.78 22.03 -15.19
N SER A 116 5.60 21.61 -16.44
CA SER A 116 5.69 22.48 -17.62
C SER A 116 4.40 22.42 -18.41
N ASP A 117 4.05 23.49 -19.12
CA ASP A 117 2.95 23.42 -20.09
C ASP A 117 3.43 22.69 -21.35
N VAL A 118 2.81 21.58 -21.67
CA VAL A 118 3.08 20.81 -22.89
C VAL A 118 1.77 20.68 -23.67
N GLY A 119 1.65 21.41 -24.74
CA GLY A 119 0.46 21.38 -25.59
C GLY A 119 -0.80 21.92 -24.93
N GLY A 120 -0.67 22.85 -24.00
CA GLY A 120 -1.78 23.49 -23.28
C GLY A 120 -2.24 22.71 -22.05
N LYS A 121 -1.43 21.76 -21.57
CA LYS A 121 -1.73 20.97 -20.37
C LYS A 121 -0.54 20.89 -19.41
N PRO A 122 -0.76 21.08 -18.08
CA PRO A 122 0.27 20.86 -17.09
C PRO A 122 0.83 19.43 -17.22
N THR A 123 2.15 19.32 -17.31
CA THR A 123 2.84 18.04 -17.53
C THR A 123 4.02 17.92 -16.58
N VAL A 124 4.09 16.84 -15.82
CA VAL A 124 5.25 16.53 -14.98
C VAL A 124 6.43 16.17 -15.89
N THR A 125 7.57 16.83 -15.67
CA THR A 125 8.79 16.65 -16.48
C THR A 125 9.99 16.21 -15.62
N GLY A 126 9.90 16.30 -14.31
CA GLY A 126 10.95 15.90 -13.40
C GLY A 126 10.59 16.13 -11.93
N ILE A 127 11.49 15.65 -11.08
CA ILE A 127 11.39 15.77 -9.62
C ILE A 127 12.72 16.30 -9.08
N GLU A 128 12.64 17.26 -8.17
CA GLU A 128 13.77 17.62 -7.33
C GLU A 128 13.88 16.64 -6.16
N VAL A 129 15.06 16.07 -5.98
CA VAL A 129 15.32 15.02 -4.98
C VAL A 129 16.38 15.50 -4.00
N GLU A 130 16.09 15.38 -2.71
CA GLU A 130 17.03 15.61 -1.62
C GLU A 130 17.58 14.28 -1.10
N VAL A 131 18.90 14.13 -1.05
CA VAL A 131 19.60 12.93 -0.53
C VAL A 131 20.30 13.17 0.81
N ALA A 132 20.53 14.42 1.16
CA ALA A 132 21.00 14.85 2.46
C ALA A 132 20.60 16.32 2.65
N PRO A 133 20.57 16.85 3.89
CA PRO A 133 20.18 18.23 4.13
C PRO A 133 20.91 19.22 3.22
N GLY A 134 20.19 19.90 2.35
CA GLY A 134 20.70 20.87 1.39
C GLY A 134 21.44 20.27 0.19
N GLN A 135 21.42 18.96 -0.01
CA GLN A 135 21.96 18.30 -1.20
C GLN A 135 20.83 17.84 -2.12
N HIS A 136 20.60 18.62 -3.15
CA HIS A 136 19.52 18.40 -4.12
C HIS A 136 20.08 18.14 -5.52
N PHE A 137 19.35 17.36 -6.30
CA PHE A 137 19.57 17.20 -7.73
C PHE A 137 18.23 16.95 -8.42
N GLU A 138 18.18 17.15 -9.73
CA GLU A 138 16.99 16.93 -10.53
C GLU A 138 17.02 15.56 -11.21
N VAL A 139 15.89 14.87 -11.22
CA VAL A 139 15.64 13.69 -12.03
C VAL A 139 14.56 14.02 -13.06
N ALA A 140 14.93 14.12 -14.32
CA ALA A 140 14.00 14.26 -15.43
C ALA A 140 13.51 12.88 -15.89
N GLY A 141 12.20 12.67 -15.87
CA GLY A 141 11.54 11.46 -16.35
C GLY A 141 10.61 11.78 -17.54
N LYS A 142 10.58 10.91 -18.56
CA LYS A 142 9.56 11.02 -19.62
C LYS A 142 8.17 10.77 -19.06
N VAL A 143 8.06 9.83 -18.10
CA VAL A 143 6.85 9.55 -17.32
C VAL A 143 7.25 9.36 -15.87
N THR A 144 6.50 9.98 -14.96
CA THR A 144 6.62 9.79 -13.51
C THR A 144 5.48 8.92 -13.00
N ILE A 145 5.74 8.03 -12.04
CA ILE A 145 4.72 7.24 -11.34
C ILE A 145 4.78 7.62 -9.87
N ASP A 146 3.70 8.21 -9.36
CA ASP A 146 3.53 8.49 -7.93
C ASP A 146 3.09 7.22 -7.20
N CYS A 147 4.00 6.63 -6.45
CA CYS A 147 3.79 5.48 -5.57
C CYS A 147 4.03 5.82 -4.09
N THR A 148 4.00 7.10 -3.72
CA THR A 148 4.28 7.57 -2.34
C THR A 148 3.25 7.07 -1.32
N GLY A 149 2.12 6.56 -1.80
CA GLY A 149 1.02 6.09 -0.96
C GLY A 149 0.17 7.20 -0.34
N SER A 150 0.64 8.44 -0.35
CA SER A 150 -0.08 9.66 0.06
C SER A 150 -0.43 10.57 -1.11
N GLY A 151 0.11 10.27 -2.32
CA GLY A 151 -0.12 11.09 -3.51
C GLY A 151 0.62 12.43 -3.48
N GLU A 152 1.74 12.50 -2.75
CA GLU A 152 2.49 13.75 -2.54
C GLU A 152 2.98 14.38 -3.83
N VAL A 153 3.53 13.56 -4.74
CA VAL A 153 3.99 14.03 -6.05
C VAL A 153 2.83 14.58 -6.87
N SER A 154 1.70 13.88 -6.86
CA SER A 154 0.50 14.27 -7.61
C SER A 154 -0.10 15.56 -7.08
N VAL A 155 -0.20 15.72 -5.76
CA VAL A 155 -0.69 16.95 -5.13
C VAL A 155 0.26 18.12 -5.42
N ALA A 156 1.58 17.91 -5.32
CA ALA A 156 2.57 18.93 -5.65
C ALA A 156 2.53 19.34 -7.15
N ALA A 157 2.17 18.38 -8.03
CA ALA A 157 1.96 18.66 -9.45
C ALA A 157 0.64 19.42 -9.77
N GLY A 158 -0.23 19.65 -8.77
CA GLY A 158 -1.51 20.35 -8.93
C GLY A 158 -2.68 19.44 -9.29
N CYS A 159 -2.56 18.12 -9.10
CA CYS A 159 -3.70 17.20 -9.28
C CYS A 159 -4.77 17.43 -8.22
N ALA A 160 -6.03 17.33 -8.61
CA ALA A 160 -7.14 17.27 -7.66
C ALA A 160 -7.06 16.00 -6.81
N ALA A 161 -7.36 16.14 -5.52
CA ALA A 161 -7.35 15.03 -4.58
C ALA A 161 -8.61 15.05 -3.70
N MET A 162 -9.08 13.88 -3.34
CA MET A 162 -10.12 13.63 -2.33
C MET A 162 -9.45 13.24 -1.02
N TYR A 163 -10.09 13.62 0.10
CA TYR A 163 -9.64 13.26 1.45
C TYR A 163 -10.85 13.10 2.36
N GLY A 164 -10.79 12.18 3.33
CA GLY A 164 -11.92 11.93 4.21
C GLY A 164 -13.02 11.12 3.54
N ARG A 165 -14.22 11.11 4.12
CA ARG A 165 -15.38 10.38 3.61
C ARG A 165 -16.17 11.22 2.63
N ASP A 166 -16.45 10.65 1.47
CA ASP A 166 -17.28 11.26 0.44
C ASP A 166 -18.75 11.22 0.85
N ALA A 167 -19.57 12.22 0.48
CA ALA A 167 -20.99 12.19 0.75
C ALA A 167 -21.73 11.21 -0.17
N GLN A 168 -22.85 10.65 0.30
CA GLN A 168 -23.71 9.81 -0.51
C GLN A 168 -24.13 10.48 -1.82
N SER A 169 -24.40 11.79 -1.77
CA SER A 169 -24.77 12.57 -2.96
C SER A 169 -23.68 12.70 -4.01
N ASP A 170 -22.39 12.54 -3.64
CA ASP A 170 -21.27 12.79 -4.55
C ASP A 170 -21.12 11.65 -5.57
N PHE A 171 -21.29 10.42 -5.11
CA PHE A 171 -21.08 9.22 -5.92
C PHE A 171 -22.25 8.24 -5.90
N GLY A 172 -23.33 8.53 -5.17
CA GLY A 172 -24.52 7.68 -5.05
C GLY A 172 -24.24 6.39 -4.27
N GLU A 173 -23.23 6.36 -3.41
CA GLU A 173 -22.84 5.18 -2.64
C GLU A 173 -23.77 4.97 -1.46
N PRO A 174 -24.45 3.80 -1.35
CA PRO A 174 -25.47 3.58 -0.31
C PRO A 174 -24.91 3.54 1.11
N ASN A 175 -23.62 3.24 1.27
CA ASN A 175 -22.96 3.16 2.56
C ASN A 175 -22.10 4.40 2.90
N ALA A 176 -22.09 5.42 2.03
CA ALA A 176 -21.46 6.70 2.33
C ALA A 176 -22.32 7.52 3.31
N PRO A 177 -21.70 8.40 4.13
CA PRO A 177 -22.45 9.31 5.00
C PRO A 177 -23.29 10.30 4.19
N GLU A 178 -24.33 10.86 4.81
CA GLU A 178 -25.15 11.89 4.17
C GLU A 178 -24.37 13.14 3.79
N LYS A 179 -23.33 13.48 4.55
CA LYS A 179 -22.44 14.63 4.34
C LYS A 179 -21.00 14.17 4.36
N ALA A 180 -20.21 14.72 3.45
CA ALA A 180 -18.77 14.52 3.45
C ALA A 180 -18.13 15.07 4.73
N ASP A 181 -17.08 14.45 5.19
CA ASP A 181 -16.25 14.88 6.31
C ASP A 181 -14.78 14.50 6.11
N ASP A 182 -13.92 14.99 7.01
CA ASP A 182 -12.47 14.74 6.93
C ASP A 182 -12.02 13.43 7.62
N TRP A 183 -12.94 12.55 7.97
CA TRP A 183 -12.62 11.31 8.64
C TRP A 183 -11.94 10.31 7.68
N VAL A 184 -10.81 9.82 8.11
CA VAL A 184 -10.05 8.75 7.43
C VAL A 184 -10.02 7.49 8.26
N GLN A 185 -9.65 6.37 7.64
CA GLN A 185 -9.52 5.11 8.36
C GLN A 185 -8.48 5.22 9.48
N ALA A 186 -8.77 4.56 10.62
CA ALA A 186 -7.90 4.55 11.78
C ALA A 186 -6.46 4.12 11.43
N VAL A 187 -5.49 4.75 12.05
CA VAL A 187 -4.09 4.34 11.97
C VAL A 187 -3.81 3.23 12.98
N THR A 188 -2.84 2.36 12.70
CA THR A 188 -2.58 1.20 13.58
C THR A 188 -1.09 1.02 13.79
N TRP A 189 -0.67 0.80 15.03
CA TRP A 189 0.71 0.49 15.35
C TRP A 189 0.87 -1.00 15.60
N MET A 190 1.44 -1.71 14.62
CA MET A 190 1.68 -3.15 14.69
C MET A 190 3.00 -3.46 15.39
N TYR A 191 3.13 -4.70 15.86
CA TYR A 191 4.33 -5.18 16.51
C TYR A 191 4.50 -6.69 16.39
N PHE A 192 5.74 -7.15 16.57
CA PHE A 192 6.03 -8.56 16.81
C PHE A 192 6.15 -8.84 18.30
N VAL A 193 5.78 -10.05 18.70
CA VAL A 193 5.98 -10.58 20.05
C VAL A 193 6.76 -11.86 19.93
N GLN A 194 7.90 -11.94 20.61
CA GLN A 194 8.70 -13.15 20.70
C GLN A 194 8.64 -13.74 22.10
N ARG A 195 8.29 -15.01 22.20
CA ARG A 195 8.40 -15.77 23.45
C ARG A 195 9.87 -16.12 23.68
N MET A 196 10.41 -15.70 24.80
CA MET A 196 11.77 -16.06 25.19
C MET A 196 11.81 -17.46 25.81
N PRO A 197 12.99 -18.14 25.87
CA PRO A 197 13.09 -19.51 26.36
C PRO A 197 12.52 -19.72 27.77
N ASP A 198 12.68 -18.74 28.66
CA ASP A 198 12.24 -18.78 30.06
C ASP A 198 10.87 -18.12 30.28
N ALA A 199 10.09 -17.90 29.21
CA ALA A 199 8.79 -17.25 29.30
C ALA A 199 7.81 -18.05 30.17
N LYS A 200 7.16 -17.35 31.09
CA LYS A 200 6.09 -17.88 31.94
C LYS A 200 4.76 -17.88 31.18
N PRO A 201 3.81 -18.74 31.55
CA PRO A 201 2.45 -18.65 31.02
C PRO A 201 1.85 -17.28 31.27
N LEU A 202 1.18 -16.73 30.26
CA LEU A 202 0.45 -15.47 30.40
C LEU A 202 -0.73 -15.62 31.38
N PRO A 203 -1.17 -14.58 32.07
CA PRO A 203 -2.30 -14.62 32.99
C PRO A 203 -3.57 -15.14 32.29
N LYS A 204 -4.39 -15.89 33.04
CA LYS A 204 -5.65 -16.44 32.52
C LYS A 204 -6.55 -15.28 32.00
N GLY A 205 -6.97 -15.39 30.75
CA GLY A 205 -7.79 -14.37 30.09
C GLY A 205 -7.02 -13.18 29.52
N PHE A 206 -5.70 -13.12 29.73
CA PHE A 206 -4.88 -12.11 29.10
C PHE A 206 -4.84 -12.35 27.58
N ARG A 207 -5.11 -11.29 26.85
CA ARG A 207 -5.07 -11.28 25.39
C ARG A 207 -3.96 -10.35 24.96
N PRO A 208 -2.93 -10.82 24.31
CA PRO A 208 -1.74 -10.02 24.03
C PRO A 208 -1.90 -8.97 22.92
N GLY A 209 -3.05 -8.87 22.30
CA GLY A 209 -3.37 -7.79 21.36
C GLY A 209 -4.19 -6.69 22.03
N VAL A 210 -3.83 -5.43 21.81
CA VAL A 210 -4.62 -4.26 22.18
C VAL A 210 -5.37 -3.80 20.94
N GLY A 211 -6.68 -3.88 20.97
CA GLY A 211 -7.53 -3.46 19.86
C GLY A 211 -8.21 -4.63 19.18
N VAL A 212 -8.48 -4.47 17.94
CA VAL A 212 -9.49 -5.14 17.15
C VAL A 212 -9.27 -6.62 16.89
N LEU A 213 -8.03 -7.05 16.78
CA LEU A 213 -7.68 -8.44 16.52
C LEU A 213 -6.86 -8.94 17.71
N THR A 214 -7.57 -9.45 18.69
CA THR A 214 -7.01 -9.85 19.97
C THR A 214 -6.67 -11.32 19.97
N GLY A 215 -5.43 -11.64 20.15
CA GLY A 215 -4.97 -12.97 20.49
C GLY A 215 -3.60 -13.26 19.91
N ILE A 216 -2.66 -13.63 20.77
CA ILE A 216 -1.56 -14.46 20.33
C ILE A 216 -2.20 -15.77 19.92
N THR A 217 -2.38 -15.98 18.63
CA THR A 217 -2.55 -17.34 18.18
C THR A 217 -1.18 -17.99 18.22
N PRO A 218 -1.04 -19.22 18.71
CA PRO A 218 0.23 -19.93 18.72
C PRO A 218 0.93 -20.04 17.37
N ARG A 219 0.37 -19.47 16.33
CA ARG A 219 0.74 -19.62 14.92
C ARG A 219 0.98 -18.31 14.19
N GLY A 220 1.10 -17.20 14.92
CA GLY A 220 1.46 -15.91 14.33
C GLY A 220 0.41 -15.30 13.42
N HIS A 221 -0.82 -15.80 13.43
CA HIS A 221 -1.93 -15.26 12.65
C HIS A 221 -2.98 -14.67 13.58
N THR A 222 -3.31 -13.43 13.40
CA THR A 222 -4.35 -12.71 14.12
C THR A 222 -5.67 -12.63 13.37
N GLY A 223 -5.77 -13.28 12.22
CA GLY A 223 -7.01 -13.41 11.48
C GLY A 223 -8.01 -14.34 12.15
N PRO A 224 -9.30 -14.21 11.88
CA PRO A 224 -10.34 -15.00 12.53
C PRO A 224 -10.22 -16.50 12.29
N TRP A 225 -9.42 -16.96 11.34
CA TRP A 225 -9.39 -18.34 10.91
C TRP A 225 -7.98 -18.83 10.54
N PRO A 226 -7.18 -19.33 11.49
CA PRO A 226 -6.03 -20.13 11.10
C PRO A 226 -6.54 -21.39 10.36
N SER A 227 -5.94 -21.69 9.20
CA SER A 227 -6.23 -22.93 8.49
C SER A 227 -6.05 -24.13 9.44
N GLU A 228 -6.71 -25.25 9.16
CA GLU A 228 -6.57 -26.46 9.99
C GLU A 228 -5.10 -26.94 10.02
N GLU A 229 -4.37 -26.74 8.93
CA GLU A 229 -2.94 -27.01 8.82
C GLU A 229 -2.12 -26.09 9.72
N ALA A 230 -2.44 -24.79 9.76
CA ALA A 230 -1.81 -23.85 10.67
C ALA A 230 -2.10 -24.17 12.15
N ARG A 231 -3.23 -24.81 12.48
CA ARG A 231 -3.54 -25.26 13.85
C ARG A 231 -2.68 -26.45 14.28
N ARG A 232 -2.17 -27.24 13.35
CA ARG A 232 -1.34 -28.41 13.60
C ARG A 232 0.15 -28.11 13.62
N ALA A 233 0.57 -26.93 13.14
CA ALA A 233 1.97 -26.52 13.14
C ALA A 233 2.49 -26.30 14.58
N PRO A 234 3.78 -26.54 14.84
CA PRO A 234 4.39 -26.22 16.12
C PRO A 234 4.25 -24.72 16.44
N ASP A 235 4.19 -24.40 17.73
CA ASP A 235 4.17 -22.99 18.17
C ASP A 235 5.48 -22.31 17.76
N PRO A 236 5.43 -21.24 16.90
CA PRO A 236 6.61 -20.60 16.39
C PRO A 236 7.37 -19.79 17.45
N GLY A 237 6.75 -19.46 18.57
CA GLY A 237 7.31 -18.59 19.58
C GLY A 237 7.52 -17.13 19.12
N LEU A 238 7.12 -16.81 17.88
CA LEU A 238 7.12 -15.47 17.29
C LEU A 238 5.74 -15.19 16.70
N TYR A 239 5.16 -14.04 17.01
CA TYR A 239 3.80 -13.68 16.68
C TYR A 239 3.73 -12.27 16.12
N LEU A 240 2.98 -12.09 15.03
CA LEU A 240 2.64 -10.77 14.50
C LEU A 240 1.33 -10.29 15.12
N GLN A 241 1.31 -9.05 15.61
CA GLN A 241 0.16 -8.46 16.27
C GLN A 241 -0.31 -7.19 15.58
N TRP A 242 -1.62 -7.07 15.45
CA TRP A 242 -2.30 -5.86 14.92
C TRP A 242 -2.39 -4.79 16.00
N GLY A 243 -1.63 -4.59 16.86
CA GLY A 243 -1.53 -3.54 17.84
C GLY A 243 -2.79 -2.67 18.07
N CYS A 244 -2.58 -1.45 18.42
CA CYS A 244 -3.65 -0.50 18.71
C CYS A 244 -4.07 0.28 17.46
N ALA A 245 -5.36 0.31 17.17
CA ALA A 245 -5.95 1.18 16.16
C ALA A 245 -6.46 2.45 16.84
N VAL A 246 -5.96 3.60 16.42
CA VAL A 246 -6.31 4.92 17.00
C VAL A 246 -6.76 5.89 15.91
N PRO A 247 -7.57 6.90 16.26
CA PRO A 247 -7.92 7.96 15.32
C PRO A 247 -6.69 8.82 14.98
N CYS A 248 -6.71 9.38 13.77
CA CYS A 248 -5.80 10.44 13.36
C CYS A 248 -6.63 11.56 12.73
N ARG A 249 -6.50 12.78 13.22
CA ARG A 249 -7.28 13.94 12.73
C ARG A 249 -6.91 14.33 11.30
N ASP A 250 -5.64 14.17 10.93
CA ASP A 250 -5.16 14.35 9.57
C ASP A 250 -3.90 13.50 9.34
N THR A 251 -4.00 12.49 8.47
CA THR A 251 -2.87 11.59 8.15
C THR A 251 -1.80 12.24 7.26
N ARG A 252 -2.02 13.46 6.80
CA ARG A 252 -1.06 14.27 6.03
C ARG A 252 -0.25 15.21 6.93
N ASP A 253 -0.72 15.43 8.17
CA ASP A 253 -0.07 16.30 9.15
C ASP A 253 0.86 15.46 10.05
N PRO A 254 2.20 15.70 10.02
CA PRO A 254 3.14 14.97 10.87
C PRO A 254 2.90 15.18 12.37
N ILE A 255 2.30 16.32 12.78
CA ILE A 255 1.96 16.55 14.19
C ILE A 255 0.79 15.65 14.59
N ALA A 256 -0.25 15.55 13.76
CA ALA A 256 -1.38 14.66 14.03
C ALA A 256 -0.95 13.18 14.06
N LEU A 257 0.00 12.78 13.23
CA LEU A 257 0.58 11.44 13.27
C LEU A 257 1.39 11.22 14.57
N ALA A 258 2.14 12.21 15.04
CA ALA A 258 2.86 12.11 16.30
C ALA A 258 1.90 12.01 17.51
N GLU A 259 0.80 12.76 17.52
CA GLU A 259 -0.27 12.65 18.51
C GLU A 259 -0.88 11.24 18.52
N SER A 260 -1.14 10.68 17.33
CA SER A 260 -1.67 9.31 17.19
C SER A 260 -0.65 8.25 17.65
N HIS A 261 0.65 8.46 17.41
CA HIS A 261 1.73 7.61 17.95
C HIS A 261 1.72 7.59 19.47
N GLN A 262 1.67 8.78 20.09
CA GLN A 262 1.64 8.91 21.54
C GLN A 262 0.41 8.21 22.14
N LEU A 263 -0.77 8.43 21.55
CA LEU A 263 -2.01 7.78 21.98
C LEU A 263 -1.93 6.25 21.86
N ALA A 264 -1.40 5.74 20.76
CA ALA A 264 -1.23 4.30 20.56
C ALA A 264 -0.25 3.70 21.58
N TYR A 265 0.86 4.39 21.84
CA TYR A 265 1.84 3.97 22.85
C TYR A 265 1.23 3.86 24.24
N GLU A 266 0.51 4.90 24.67
CA GLU A 266 -0.16 4.93 25.98
C GLU A 266 -1.18 3.78 26.13
N GLN A 267 -1.96 3.51 25.08
CA GLN A 267 -2.92 2.42 25.09
C GLN A 267 -2.30 1.03 25.13
N MET A 268 -1.05 0.87 24.67
CA MET A 268 -0.35 -0.41 24.65
C MET A 268 0.59 -0.62 25.83
N ALA A 269 0.94 0.43 26.59
CA ALA A 269 2.00 0.39 27.58
C ALA A 269 1.77 -0.70 28.65
N ASP A 270 0.60 -0.72 29.31
CA ASP A 270 0.29 -1.69 30.35
C ASP A 270 0.29 -3.13 29.80
N HIS A 271 -0.18 -3.28 28.58
CA HIS A 271 -0.21 -4.56 27.88
C HIS A 271 1.19 -5.09 27.60
N HIS A 272 2.07 -4.23 27.08
CA HIS A 272 3.47 -4.59 26.83
C HIS A 272 4.22 -4.90 28.13
N ALA A 273 3.94 -4.19 29.22
CA ALA A 273 4.52 -4.46 30.53
C ALA A 273 4.21 -5.89 31.02
N VAL A 274 2.96 -6.35 30.89
CA VAL A 274 2.58 -7.72 31.22
C VAL A 274 3.30 -8.75 30.35
N LEU A 275 3.43 -8.50 29.04
CA LEU A 275 4.19 -9.37 28.15
C LEU A 275 5.64 -9.50 28.57
N GLN A 276 6.31 -8.37 28.85
CA GLN A 276 7.71 -8.33 29.28
C GLN A 276 7.93 -9.02 30.65
N GLU A 277 7.04 -8.81 31.62
CA GLU A 277 7.09 -9.47 32.92
C GLU A 277 7.00 -11.00 32.81
N HIS A 278 6.29 -11.49 31.79
CA HIS A 278 6.13 -12.93 31.53
C HIS A 278 7.21 -13.48 30.57
N GLY A 279 8.23 -12.69 30.24
CA GLY A 279 9.34 -13.16 29.40
C GLY A 279 9.05 -13.15 27.90
N TYR A 280 8.20 -12.23 27.44
CA TYR A 280 8.00 -11.95 26.03
C TYR A 280 8.68 -10.67 25.62
N GLN A 281 9.33 -10.67 24.47
CA GLN A 281 9.95 -9.47 23.89
C GLN A 281 9.00 -8.84 22.86
N VAL A 282 8.81 -7.51 22.93
CA VAL A 282 7.97 -6.76 22.01
C VAL A 282 8.85 -5.93 21.06
N TYR A 283 8.56 -6.01 19.77
CA TYR A 283 9.24 -5.26 18.72
C TYR A 283 8.21 -4.41 17.98
N LEU A 284 8.15 -3.14 18.28
CA LEU A 284 7.26 -2.18 17.61
C LEU A 284 7.69 -1.92 16.17
N ALA A 285 6.73 -1.73 15.29
CA ALA A 285 7.02 -1.25 13.93
C ALA A 285 7.67 0.14 13.98
N PRO A 286 8.58 0.46 13.04
CA PRO A 286 9.24 1.78 12.99
C PRO A 286 8.27 2.96 12.91
N ARG A 287 7.14 2.77 12.25
CA ARG A 287 6.11 3.80 12.03
C ARG A 287 4.72 3.26 12.32
N ILE A 288 3.78 4.15 12.66
CA ILE A 288 2.36 3.84 12.70
C ILE A 288 1.80 3.69 11.29
N GLY A 289 1.02 2.64 11.05
CA GLY A 289 0.48 2.32 9.72
C GLY A 289 -0.68 3.23 9.33
N VAL A 290 -0.52 3.94 8.23
CA VAL A 290 -1.53 4.82 7.62
C VAL A 290 -2.23 4.08 6.49
N ARG A 291 -3.53 3.84 6.64
CA ARG A 291 -4.36 3.16 5.63
C ARG A 291 -4.82 4.07 4.51
N GLU A 292 -5.10 5.32 4.85
CA GLU A 292 -5.69 6.30 3.96
C GLU A 292 -5.03 7.67 4.12
N ALA A 293 -4.79 8.32 2.98
CA ALA A 293 -4.34 9.70 2.87
C ALA A 293 -5.08 10.34 1.67
N ASN A 294 -4.42 11.15 0.83
CA ASN A 294 -5.03 11.64 -0.39
C ASN A 294 -5.38 10.49 -1.34
N ARG A 295 -6.49 10.63 -2.04
CA ARG A 295 -6.91 9.82 -3.18
C ARG A 295 -6.94 10.74 -4.39
N ILE A 296 -6.07 10.51 -5.34
CA ILE A 296 -5.89 11.41 -6.50
C ILE A 296 -7.03 11.20 -7.48
N VAL A 297 -7.64 12.27 -7.94
CA VAL A 297 -8.76 12.20 -8.89
C VAL A 297 -8.23 11.82 -10.26
N GLY A 298 -8.54 10.60 -10.69
CA GLY A 298 -8.23 10.07 -12.01
C GLY A 298 -9.31 10.36 -13.05
N GLU A 299 -9.08 9.88 -14.27
CA GLU A 299 -10.08 9.89 -15.35
C GLU A 299 -11.27 8.96 -15.04
N TYR A 300 -11.08 8.04 -14.11
CA TYR A 300 -12.12 7.20 -13.52
C TYR A 300 -11.97 7.21 -12.00
N VAL A 301 -13.07 7.45 -11.27
CA VAL A 301 -13.12 7.32 -9.82
C VAL A 301 -13.84 6.01 -9.50
N MET A 302 -13.15 5.05 -8.92
CA MET A 302 -13.75 3.79 -8.47
C MET A 302 -14.70 4.03 -7.30
N ARG A 303 -15.84 3.34 -7.30
CA ARG A 303 -16.92 3.52 -6.32
C ARG A 303 -17.35 2.18 -5.73
N GLU A 304 -18.07 2.20 -4.62
CA GLU A 304 -18.64 1.02 -3.98
C GLU A 304 -19.39 0.10 -4.98
N GLN A 305 -20.19 0.69 -5.88
CA GLN A 305 -20.95 -0.05 -6.85
C GLN A 305 -20.08 -0.88 -7.80
N ASP A 306 -18.93 -0.32 -8.23
CA ASP A 306 -18.00 -1.03 -9.10
C ASP A 306 -17.51 -2.35 -8.47
N LEU A 307 -17.32 -2.34 -7.16
CA LEU A 307 -16.87 -3.50 -6.40
C LEU A 307 -18.01 -4.51 -6.17
N ARG A 308 -19.17 -4.01 -5.76
CA ARG A 308 -20.33 -4.86 -5.42
C ARG A 308 -20.96 -5.51 -6.65
N ASP A 309 -20.98 -4.79 -7.77
CA ASP A 309 -21.57 -5.25 -9.00
C ASP A 309 -20.58 -6.04 -9.88
N SER A 310 -19.37 -6.32 -9.35
CA SER A 310 -18.33 -7.08 -10.08
C SER A 310 -18.01 -6.48 -11.45
N VAL A 311 -17.77 -5.16 -11.49
CA VAL A 311 -17.55 -4.45 -12.74
C VAL A 311 -16.14 -4.69 -13.27
N PHE A 312 -16.04 -5.09 -14.55
CA PHE A 312 -14.79 -5.23 -15.29
C PHE A 312 -14.81 -4.30 -16.50
N PRO A 313 -14.35 -3.04 -16.37
CA PRO A 313 -14.20 -2.13 -17.50
C PRO A 313 -13.28 -2.70 -18.60
N ALA A 314 -13.49 -2.30 -19.84
CA ALA A 314 -12.68 -2.78 -20.97
C ALA A 314 -11.18 -2.46 -20.80
N ASP A 315 -10.87 -1.41 -20.08
CA ASP A 315 -9.51 -0.98 -19.72
C ASP A 315 -9.01 -1.57 -18.38
N THR A 316 -9.55 -2.68 -17.92
CA THR A 316 -9.09 -3.39 -16.70
C THR A 316 -7.64 -3.84 -16.83
N ILE A 317 -6.78 -3.42 -15.91
CA ILE A 317 -5.33 -3.73 -15.88
C ILE A 317 -4.90 -4.55 -14.67
N ALA A 318 -5.75 -4.67 -13.67
CA ALA A 318 -5.56 -5.53 -12.51
C ALA A 318 -6.90 -6.09 -12.07
N ILE A 319 -6.87 -7.26 -11.43
CA ILE A 319 -8.05 -7.91 -10.85
C ILE A 319 -7.93 -7.81 -9.33
N ALA A 320 -9.01 -7.45 -8.70
CA ALA A 320 -9.11 -7.33 -7.26
C ALA A 320 -10.13 -8.34 -6.70
N ASP A 321 -9.76 -8.97 -5.60
CA ASP A 321 -10.58 -9.91 -4.84
C ASP A 321 -10.34 -9.68 -3.35
N TYR A 322 -11.04 -8.71 -2.81
CA TYR A 322 -11.01 -8.35 -1.40
C TYR A 322 -12.27 -7.55 -1.05
N GLY A 323 -12.91 -7.88 0.06
CA GLY A 323 -14.10 -7.20 0.54
C GLY A 323 -13.85 -5.76 1.02
N LEU A 324 -14.92 -5.06 1.34
CA LEU A 324 -14.83 -3.74 1.97
C LEU A 324 -14.29 -3.88 3.39
N ASP A 325 -13.17 -3.19 3.68
CA ASP A 325 -12.43 -3.27 4.95
C ASP A 325 -12.20 -1.86 5.51
N ILE A 326 -13.28 -1.23 5.98
CA ILE A 326 -13.27 0.12 6.51
C ILE A 326 -12.95 0.08 8.01
N TRP A 327 -11.81 0.66 8.38
CA TRP A 327 -11.39 0.82 9.76
C TRP A 327 -11.86 2.18 10.28
N THR A 328 -13.03 2.19 10.91
CA THR A 328 -13.65 3.41 11.41
C THR A 328 -12.75 4.07 12.45
N PRO A 329 -12.50 5.40 12.36
CA PRO A 329 -11.82 6.14 13.39
C PRO A 329 -12.67 6.13 14.66
N ARG A 330 -12.09 5.69 15.78
CA ARG A 330 -12.80 5.58 17.05
C ARG A 330 -12.53 6.77 17.94
N THR A 331 -13.58 7.32 18.52
CA THR A 331 -13.44 8.22 19.65
C THR A 331 -12.99 7.46 20.89
N GLN A 332 -12.36 8.14 21.86
CA GLN A 332 -11.93 7.52 23.11
C GLN A 332 -13.05 6.81 23.86
N GLU A 333 -14.29 7.22 23.68
CA GLU A 333 -15.47 6.71 24.37
C GLU A 333 -15.94 5.33 23.86
N LYS A 334 -15.48 4.89 22.69
CA LYS A 334 -15.88 3.61 22.08
C LYS A 334 -14.75 2.57 22.04
N ARG A 335 -13.88 2.57 23.05
CA ARG A 335 -12.67 1.71 23.11
C ARG A 335 -12.94 0.21 23.20
N ASP A 336 -14.11 -0.19 23.68
CA ASP A 336 -14.40 -1.58 24.05
C ASP A 336 -15.04 -2.42 22.94
N LEU A 337 -15.29 -1.81 21.80
CA LEU A 337 -15.92 -2.52 20.70
C LEU A 337 -14.84 -3.24 19.90
N GLY A 338 -14.94 -4.52 19.89
CA GLY A 338 -14.19 -5.41 19.03
C GLY A 338 -14.12 -4.85 17.61
N SER A 339 -13.20 -5.32 16.84
CA SER A 339 -12.89 -4.96 15.46
C SER A 339 -14.01 -4.21 14.75
N HIS A 340 -13.77 -3.10 14.14
CA HIS A 340 -14.69 -2.48 13.18
C HIS A 340 -15.93 -1.83 13.83
N GLY A 341 -15.68 -0.98 14.81
CA GLY A 341 -16.72 -0.35 15.58
C GLY A 341 -17.83 0.23 14.73
N ASP A 342 -19.03 -0.21 15.02
CA ASP A 342 -20.24 0.42 14.51
C ASP A 342 -20.42 1.74 15.29
N ASP A 343 -20.01 2.86 14.65
CA ASP A 343 -20.36 4.20 15.12
C ASP A 343 -21.76 4.61 14.63
N GLY A 344 -22.48 3.65 14.02
CA GLY A 344 -23.77 3.88 13.40
C GLY A 344 -23.71 4.55 12.03
N THR A 345 -22.52 4.93 11.55
CA THR A 345 -22.36 5.68 10.29
C THR A 345 -21.79 4.86 9.14
N VAL A 346 -21.18 3.67 9.41
CA VAL A 346 -20.65 2.81 8.37
C VAL A 346 -21.10 1.38 8.58
N LYS A 347 -22.00 0.93 7.72
CA LYS A 347 -22.53 -0.45 7.68
C LYS A 347 -21.69 -1.38 6.79
N ALA A 348 -20.59 -0.91 6.22
CA ALA A 348 -19.91 -1.55 5.10
C ALA A 348 -18.74 -2.45 5.48
N PHE A 349 -18.52 -2.74 6.78
CA PHE A 349 -17.45 -3.64 7.16
C PHE A 349 -17.82 -5.11 6.94
N GLY A 350 -16.87 -5.87 6.37
CA GLY A 350 -17.05 -7.29 6.13
C GLY A 350 -18.09 -7.61 5.05
N LEU A 351 -18.51 -6.62 4.26
CA LEU A 351 -19.28 -6.91 3.05
C LEU A 351 -18.36 -7.61 2.06
N GLU A 352 -18.69 -8.86 1.78
CA GLU A 352 -18.05 -9.57 0.68
C GLU A 352 -18.35 -8.84 -0.62
N THR A 353 -17.32 -8.61 -1.40
CA THR A 353 -17.45 -8.16 -2.79
C THR A 353 -17.12 -9.36 -3.69
N ALA A 354 -17.72 -9.42 -4.84
CA ALA A 354 -17.22 -10.29 -5.90
C ALA A 354 -15.88 -9.73 -6.43
N ARG A 355 -15.18 -10.50 -7.25
CA ARG A 355 -13.98 -10.01 -7.96
C ARG A 355 -14.39 -8.85 -8.86
N TYR A 356 -13.51 -7.85 -8.98
CA TYR A 356 -13.75 -6.68 -9.81
C TYR A 356 -12.45 -6.23 -10.50
N GLY A 357 -12.61 -5.40 -11.54
CA GLY A 357 -11.49 -4.88 -12.32
C GLY A 357 -11.02 -3.51 -11.84
N ILE A 358 -9.69 -3.32 -11.80
CA ILE A 358 -9.10 -1.99 -11.65
C ILE A 358 -8.89 -1.41 -13.05
N PRO A 359 -9.60 -0.33 -13.44
CA PRO A 359 -9.44 0.26 -14.76
C PRO A 359 -8.15 1.11 -14.86
N TYR A 360 -7.51 1.11 -16.01
CA TYR A 360 -6.33 1.94 -16.27
C TYR A 360 -6.57 3.42 -15.99
N ARG A 361 -7.73 3.93 -16.34
CA ARG A 361 -8.12 5.32 -16.11
C ARG A 361 -8.15 5.73 -14.64
N ALA A 362 -8.21 4.79 -13.69
CA ALA A 362 -8.08 5.09 -12.25
C ALA A 362 -6.64 5.43 -11.86
N LEU A 363 -5.65 5.10 -12.70
CA LEU A 363 -4.24 5.42 -12.49
C LEU A 363 -3.79 6.67 -13.23
N VAL A 364 -4.64 7.24 -14.08
CA VAL A 364 -4.33 8.42 -14.91
C VAL A 364 -4.93 9.66 -14.26
N PRO A 365 -4.11 10.59 -13.70
CA PRO A 365 -4.63 11.84 -13.14
C PRO A 365 -5.41 12.64 -14.17
N ARG A 366 -6.56 13.18 -13.78
CA ARG A 366 -7.44 13.92 -14.70
C ARG A 366 -6.80 15.21 -15.22
N ASP A 367 -6.09 15.91 -14.34
CA ASP A 367 -5.73 17.30 -14.57
C ASP A 367 -4.29 17.49 -15.10
N VAL A 368 -3.40 16.51 -14.91
CA VAL A 368 -1.97 16.60 -15.18
C VAL A 368 -1.51 15.46 -16.09
N ASP A 369 -0.63 15.76 -17.03
CA ASP A 369 0.02 14.81 -17.94
C ASP A 369 1.43 14.43 -17.45
N GLY A 370 2.08 13.47 -18.10
CA GLY A 370 3.41 12.97 -17.72
C GLY A 370 3.43 12.19 -16.41
N LEU A 371 2.27 11.88 -15.84
CA LEU A 371 2.10 11.31 -14.51
C LEU A 371 1.13 10.13 -14.52
N LEU A 372 1.46 9.11 -13.75
CA LEU A 372 0.56 8.03 -13.31
C LEU A 372 0.57 7.94 -11.78
N VAL A 373 -0.48 7.38 -11.21
CA VAL A 373 -0.61 7.17 -9.76
C VAL A 373 -0.90 5.71 -9.49
N ALA A 374 -0.14 5.08 -8.59
CA ALA A 374 -0.40 3.70 -8.19
C ALA A 374 -0.23 3.52 -6.67
N GLY A 375 -0.98 2.57 -6.12
CA GLY A 375 -0.99 2.34 -4.68
C GLY A 375 -2.31 2.76 -4.06
N LYS A 376 -2.32 2.92 -2.74
CA LYS A 376 -3.54 3.26 -1.99
C LYS A 376 -4.07 4.68 -2.27
N CYS A 377 -3.28 5.53 -2.94
CA CYS A 377 -3.65 6.88 -3.38
C CYS A 377 -4.25 6.95 -4.78
N MET A 378 -4.38 5.83 -5.51
CA MET A 378 -5.07 5.81 -6.80
C MET A 378 -6.55 6.20 -6.67
N SER A 379 -7.17 6.51 -7.79
CA SER A 379 -8.50 7.14 -7.84
C SER A 379 -9.64 6.21 -7.40
N GLY A 380 -10.31 6.58 -6.32
CA GLY A 380 -11.49 5.91 -5.79
C GLY A 380 -12.05 6.63 -4.58
N THR A 381 -13.31 6.35 -4.27
CA THR A 381 -13.97 6.86 -3.06
C THR A 381 -13.35 6.27 -1.80
N HIS A 382 -13.66 6.84 -0.64
CA HIS A 382 -13.27 6.29 0.67
C HIS A 382 -13.66 4.81 0.81
N ILE A 383 -14.88 4.47 0.38
CA ILE A 383 -15.40 3.09 0.46
C ILE A 383 -14.64 2.17 -0.48
N ALA A 384 -14.50 2.53 -1.74
CA ALA A 384 -13.76 1.71 -2.71
C ALA A 384 -12.30 1.52 -2.31
N GLN A 385 -11.64 2.57 -1.80
CA GLN A 385 -10.26 2.54 -1.33
C GLN A 385 -10.06 1.51 -0.21
N SER A 386 -11.05 1.30 0.67
CA SER A 386 -10.95 0.33 1.76
C SER A 386 -10.68 -1.10 1.27
N SER A 387 -11.14 -1.43 0.07
CA SER A 387 -10.89 -2.72 -0.57
C SER A 387 -9.59 -2.74 -1.38
N PHE A 388 -9.44 -1.85 -2.35
CA PHE A 388 -8.33 -1.96 -3.30
C PHE A 388 -6.94 -1.59 -2.73
N ARG A 389 -6.86 -1.01 -1.53
CA ARG A 389 -5.59 -0.60 -0.90
C ARG A 389 -4.70 -1.74 -0.44
N VAL A 390 -5.18 -3.00 -0.45
CA VAL A 390 -4.40 -4.15 0.03
C VAL A 390 -3.26 -4.52 -0.93
N GLN A 391 -2.18 -5.05 -0.38
CA GLN A 391 -0.91 -5.23 -1.09
C GLN A 391 -1.02 -5.96 -2.43
N PRO A 392 -1.73 -7.10 -2.58
CA PRO A 392 -1.81 -7.79 -3.87
C PRO A 392 -2.44 -6.94 -4.98
N ILE A 393 -3.47 -6.16 -4.64
CA ILE A 393 -4.19 -5.33 -5.59
C ILE A 393 -3.34 -4.13 -6.02
N VAL A 394 -2.76 -3.40 -5.06
CA VAL A 394 -1.91 -2.25 -5.39
C VAL A 394 -0.60 -2.66 -6.08
N ALA A 395 -0.08 -3.87 -5.80
CA ALA A 395 1.08 -4.40 -6.50
C ALA A 395 0.79 -4.67 -7.98
N SER A 396 -0.35 -5.30 -8.27
CA SER A 396 -0.80 -5.56 -9.65
C SER A 396 -1.06 -4.24 -10.40
N ALA A 397 -1.73 -3.28 -9.76
CA ALA A 397 -1.95 -1.95 -10.34
C ALA A 397 -0.64 -1.19 -10.56
N GLY A 398 0.31 -1.31 -9.62
CA GLY A 398 1.65 -0.74 -9.74
C GLY A 398 2.42 -1.31 -10.92
N GLN A 399 2.47 -2.63 -11.07
CA GLN A 399 3.12 -3.28 -12.20
C GLN A 399 2.51 -2.82 -13.53
N ALA A 400 1.19 -2.71 -13.59
CA ALA A 400 0.49 -2.21 -14.78
C ALA A 400 0.82 -0.74 -15.08
N ALA A 401 0.94 0.11 -14.05
CA ALA A 401 1.39 1.50 -14.21
C ALA A 401 2.83 1.54 -14.78
N GLY A 402 3.71 0.67 -14.32
CA GLY A 402 5.07 0.54 -14.84
C GLY A 402 5.11 0.18 -16.33
N VAL A 403 4.38 -0.85 -16.72
CA VAL A 403 4.25 -1.27 -18.14
C VAL A 403 3.67 -0.14 -18.99
N ALA A 404 2.62 0.54 -18.51
CA ALA A 404 2.01 1.67 -19.21
C ALA A 404 2.97 2.85 -19.36
N ALA A 405 3.73 3.18 -18.32
CA ALA A 405 4.73 4.26 -18.36
C ALA A 405 5.84 3.96 -19.36
N ALA A 406 6.35 2.72 -19.38
CA ALA A 406 7.36 2.28 -20.34
C ALA A 406 6.83 2.37 -21.78
N LEU A 407 5.59 1.97 -22.01
CA LEU A 407 4.94 2.07 -23.31
C LEU A 407 4.75 3.52 -23.75
N ALA A 408 4.27 4.39 -22.85
CA ALA A 408 4.14 5.83 -23.11
C ALA A 408 5.48 6.47 -23.46
N ALA A 409 6.53 6.18 -22.69
CA ALA A 409 7.89 6.67 -22.94
C ALA A 409 8.46 6.22 -24.29
N LYS A 410 8.24 4.95 -24.63
CA LYS A 410 8.66 4.35 -25.93
C LYS A 410 7.93 4.97 -27.12
N LEU A 411 6.63 5.19 -26.99
CA LEU A 411 5.79 5.79 -28.03
C LEU A 411 5.88 7.32 -28.08
N GLN A 412 6.62 7.94 -27.16
CA GLN A 412 6.72 9.39 -26.99
C GLN A 412 5.33 10.06 -26.91
N THR A 413 4.45 9.44 -26.11
CA THR A 413 3.06 9.90 -25.91
C THR A 413 2.75 10.09 -24.44
N GLN A 414 1.64 10.76 -24.15
CA GLN A 414 1.17 10.90 -22.77
C GLN A 414 0.53 9.59 -22.27
N PRO A 415 0.67 9.26 -20.98
CA PRO A 415 0.06 8.05 -20.41
C PRO A 415 -1.42 7.90 -20.74
N ARG A 416 -2.21 8.97 -20.69
CA ARG A 416 -3.64 8.95 -21.02
C ARG A 416 -3.99 8.53 -22.45
N ARG A 417 -3.02 8.53 -23.36
CA ARG A 417 -3.19 8.14 -24.76
C ARG A 417 -2.72 6.74 -25.06
N VAL A 418 -2.20 6.03 -24.06
CA VAL A 418 -1.79 4.65 -24.21
C VAL A 418 -3.03 3.76 -24.31
N ASP A 419 -3.05 2.89 -25.31
CA ASP A 419 -4.12 1.91 -25.47
C ASP A 419 -4.04 0.85 -24.36
N ALA A 420 -5.12 0.73 -23.58
CA ALA A 420 -5.22 -0.25 -22.51
C ALA A 420 -5.09 -1.70 -23.01
N ALA A 421 -5.51 -1.99 -24.23
CA ALA A 421 -5.35 -3.31 -24.84
C ALA A 421 -3.88 -3.68 -25.01
N GLU A 422 -3.01 -2.72 -25.35
CA GLU A 422 -1.58 -2.94 -25.43
C GLU A 422 -0.96 -3.15 -24.05
N ILE A 423 -1.39 -2.41 -23.03
CA ILE A 423 -0.96 -2.66 -21.65
C ILE A 423 -1.34 -4.08 -21.23
N GLN A 424 -2.60 -4.48 -21.45
CA GLN A 424 -3.10 -5.82 -21.13
C GLN A 424 -2.33 -6.92 -21.86
N ARG A 425 -1.97 -6.68 -23.11
CA ARG A 425 -1.17 -7.62 -23.93
C ARG A 425 0.24 -7.78 -23.35
N LEU A 426 0.89 -6.68 -22.98
CA LEU A 426 2.23 -6.71 -22.37
C LEU A 426 2.21 -7.37 -20.99
N LEU A 427 1.21 -7.08 -20.15
CA LEU A 427 1.07 -7.71 -18.84
C LEU A 427 0.96 -9.23 -18.90
N ARG A 428 0.36 -9.78 -19.98
CA ARG A 428 0.28 -11.23 -20.22
C ARG A 428 1.57 -11.83 -20.80
N ALA A 429 2.58 -11.02 -21.08
CA ALA A 429 3.86 -11.53 -21.55
C ALA A 429 4.54 -12.38 -20.48
N PRO A 430 5.31 -13.43 -20.85
CA PRO A 430 5.89 -14.36 -19.89
C PRO A 430 6.80 -13.71 -18.83
N ASP A 431 7.49 -12.65 -19.18
CA ASP A 431 8.40 -11.89 -18.32
C ASP A 431 7.67 -10.99 -17.30
N GLN A 432 6.38 -10.72 -17.50
CA GLN A 432 5.55 -9.96 -16.56
C GLN A 432 4.80 -10.86 -15.58
N HIS A 433 4.60 -12.14 -15.89
CA HIS A 433 3.92 -13.12 -15.03
C HIS A 433 2.53 -12.74 -14.55
N VAL A 434 1.82 -11.82 -15.21
CA VAL A 434 0.50 -11.36 -14.76
C VAL A 434 -0.62 -12.22 -15.32
N GLN A 435 -1.44 -12.75 -14.43
CA GLN A 435 -2.65 -13.51 -14.77
C GLN A 435 -3.84 -12.54 -14.84
N LEU A 436 -4.16 -12.04 -16.04
CA LEU A 436 -5.37 -11.29 -16.33
C LEU A 436 -6.41 -12.22 -16.94
N SER A 437 -7.14 -12.95 -16.11
CA SER A 437 -8.29 -13.76 -16.53
C SER A 437 -9.57 -13.08 -16.04
N PHE A 438 -10.42 -12.67 -16.97
CA PHE A 438 -11.74 -12.04 -16.69
C PHE A 438 -12.86 -13.07 -16.55
N ASN A 439 -12.58 -14.34 -16.84
CA ASN A 439 -13.55 -15.43 -16.65
C ASN A 439 -13.40 -15.95 -15.23
N GLY A 440 -14.43 -15.74 -14.42
CA GLY A 440 -14.54 -16.15 -13.03
C GLY A 440 -14.54 -17.65 -12.84
#